data_542ab07a7e513c67811f706a6f061b5e
#
_entry.id   542ab07a7e513c67811f706a6f061b5e
#
_cell.length_a   1.000
_cell.length_b   1.000
_cell.length_c   1.000
_cell.angle_alpha   90.00
_cell.angle_beta   90.00
_cell.angle_gamma   90.00
#
_symmetry.space_group_name_H-M   'P 1'
#
loop_
_entity.id
_entity.type
_entity.pdbx_description
1 polymer ?
#
loop_
_entity_poly.entity_id
_entity_poly.type
_entity_poly.pdbx_seq_one_letter_code
_entity_poly.pdbx_strand_id
1 'polypeptide(L)'
;MKTFIQPGDSLTVAVPYVGGVTAGQGILVGALFGIAATDGAQNATIEAATQGVFDVTKEPALAITAGARVFWDNTNRRITTTATSNFQVGIATQAALAADTTVRVVLQRAPASGA
;
A
#
# COMPACT_ATOMS: atom_id res chain seq x y z
N MET A 1 -5.89 -5.22 30.94
CA MET A 1 -5.13 -5.73 29.81
C MET A 1 -3.98 -4.79 29.48
N LYS A 2 -2.79 -5.32 29.44
CA LYS A 2 -1.57 -4.51 29.28
C LYS A 2 -0.91 -4.66 27.91
N THR A 3 -1.51 -5.43 27.04
CA THR A 3 -0.88 -5.73 25.74
C THR A 3 -1.33 -4.81 24.62
N PHE A 4 -2.35 -3.98 24.84
CA PHE A 4 -2.78 -3.02 23.83
C PHE A 4 -1.84 -1.81 23.85
N ILE A 5 -1.21 -1.53 22.71
CA ILE A 5 -0.24 -0.43 22.60
C ILE A 5 -0.87 0.76 21.85
N GLN A 6 -1.55 0.48 20.74
CA GLN A 6 -2.16 1.52 19.91
C GLN A 6 -3.16 0.90 18.96
N PRO A 7 -4.10 1.67 18.38
CA PRO A 7 -4.97 1.15 17.34
C PRO A 7 -4.16 0.65 16.15
N GLY A 8 -4.53 -0.51 15.60
CA GLY A 8 -3.82 -1.11 14.49
C GLY A 8 -4.18 -0.54 13.12
N ASP A 9 -5.05 0.47 13.06
CA ASP A 9 -5.43 1.10 11.80
C ASP A 9 -4.45 2.18 11.35
N SER A 10 -3.50 2.55 12.20
CA SER A 10 -2.44 3.50 11.86
C SER A 10 -1.22 3.17 12.71
N LEU A 11 -0.06 3.10 12.08
CA LEU A 11 1.19 2.75 12.75
C LEU A 11 2.27 3.77 12.43
N THR A 12 3.18 3.95 13.37
CA THR A 12 4.36 4.81 13.17
C THR A 12 5.45 3.98 12.52
N VAL A 13 5.94 4.43 11.38
CA VAL A 13 6.98 3.71 10.63
C VAL A 13 8.06 4.68 10.15
N ALA A 14 9.27 4.14 9.95
CA ALA A 14 10.34 4.88 9.31
C ALA A 14 10.22 4.73 7.79
N VAL A 15 10.37 5.82 7.06
CA VAL A 15 10.28 5.82 5.60
C VAL A 15 11.46 5.04 5.01
N PRO A 16 11.21 3.94 4.26
CA PRO A 16 12.30 3.10 3.75
C PRO A 16 12.82 3.53 2.39
N TYR A 17 12.18 4.48 1.72
CA TYR A 17 12.45 4.79 0.32
C TYR A 17 13.41 5.94 0.15
N VAL A 18 14.37 5.76 -0.76
CA VAL A 18 15.24 6.84 -1.22
C VAL A 18 14.37 7.92 -1.85
N GLY A 19 14.59 9.17 -1.46
CA GLY A 19 13.78 10.29 -1.91
C GLY A 19 12.53 10.53 -1.06
N GLY A 20 12.24 9.64 -0.11
CA GLY A 20 11.10 9.82 0.79
C GLY A 20 9.77 9.44 0.16
N VAL A 21 8.69 9.88 0.80
CA VAL A 21 7.31 9.63 0.35
C VAL A 21 6.49 10.90 0.48
N THR A 22 5.38 10.95 -0.25
CA THR A 22 4.36 11.99 -0.10
C THR A 22 3.09 11.38 0.47
N ALA A 23 2.27 12.21 1.10
CA ALA A 23 0.99 11.76 1.66
C ALA A 23 0.16 11.06 0.59
N GLY A 24 -0.46 9.94 0.95
CA GLY A 24 -1.26 9.14 0.03
C GLY A 24 -0.48 8.06 -0.71
N GLN A 25 0.83 8.04 -0.58
CA GLN A 25 1.69 7.05 -1.23
C GLN A 25 1.79 5.78 -0.39
N GLY A 26 1.87 4.62 -1.05
CA GLY A 26 2.06 3.34 -0.36
C GLY A 26 3.47 3.19 0.18
N ILE A 27 3.58 2.52 1.33
CA ILE A 27 4.87 2.20 1.96
C ILE A 27 4.86 0.74 2.35
N LEU A 28 5.92 0.02 2.01
CA LEU A 28 6.11 -1.36 2.46
C LEU A 28 7.36 -1.42 3.34
N VAL A 29 7.19 -1.82 4.60
CA VAL A 29 8.28 -2.01 5.55
C VAL A 29 8.24 -3.49 5.97
N GLY A 30 9.18 -4.29 5.44
CA GLY A 30 9.12 -5.73 5.63
C GLY A 30 7.83 -6.30 5.05
N ALA A 31 6.99 -6.89 5.88
CA ALA A 31 5.67 -7.39 5.48
C ALA A 31 4.52 -6.43 5.88
N LEU A 32 4.86 -5.24 6.37
CA LEU A 32 3.87 -4.26 6.79
C LEU A 32 3.65 -3.25 5.67
N PHE A 33 2.42 -3.15 5.18
CA PHE A 33 2.04 -2.18 4.16
C PHE A 33 1.08 -1.15 4.73
N GLY A 34 1.29 0.11 4.37
CA GLY A 34 0.39 1.19 4.76
C GLY A 34 0.43 2.34 3.76
N ILE A 35 -0.44 3.32 4.00
CA ILE A 35 -0.51 4.53 3.19
C ILE A 35 0.00 5.69 4.03
N ALA A 36 0.98 6.43 3.50
CA ALA A 36 1.57 7.55 4.22
C ALA A 36 0.51 8.62 4.51
N ALA A 37 0.41 9.02 5.77
CA ALA A 37 -0.52 10.06 6.17
C ALA A 37 0.07 11.46 5.95
N THR A 38 1.40 11.55 5.90
CA THR A 38 2.12 12.83 5.69
C THR A 38 3.32 12.60 4.80
N ASP A 39 3.90 13.68 4.30
CA ASP A 39 5.16 13.61 3.59
C ASP A 39 6.27 13.27 4.58
N GLY A 40 7.31 12.57 4.11
CA GLY A 40 8.46 12.27 4.93
C GLY A 40 9.68 11.97 4.08
N ALA A 41 10.84 12.43 4.52
CA ALA A 41 12.12 12.10 3.90
C ALA A 41 12.51 10.68 4.27
N GLN A 42 13.46 10.10 3.54
CA GLN A 42 13.99 8.79 3.88
C GLN A 42 14.47 8.77 5.34
N ASN A 43 14.14 7.72 6.06
CA ASN A 43 14.44 7.51 7.48
C ASN A 43 13.64 8.39 8.44
N ALA A 44 12.82 9.31 7.95
CA ALA A 44 11.92 10.06 8.82
C ALA A 44 10.81 9.13 9.34
N THR A 45 10.35 9.41 10.55
CA THR A 45 9.26 8.64 11.16
C THR A 45 7.93 9.32 10.84
N ILE A 46 7.00 8.58 10.26
CA ILE A 46 5.68 9.09 9.90
C ILE A 46 4.60 8.09 10.29
N GLU A 47 3.35 8.54 10.28
CA GLU A 47 2.20 7.66 10.45
C GLU A 47 1.81 7.08 9.10
N ALA A 48 1.50 5.78 9.09
CA ALA A 48 0.98 5.09 7.92
C ALA A 48 -0.33 4.41 8.27
N ALA A 49 -1.36 4.65 7.47
CA ALA A 49 -2.66 4.00 7.66
C ALA A 49 -2.56 2.56 7.14
N THR A 50 -2.94 1.60 7.97
CA THR A 50 -2.85 0.18 7.65
C THR A 50 -4.22 -0.45 7.39
N GLN A 51 -5.29 0.32 7.53
CA GLN A 51 -6.67 -0.10 7.32
C GLN A 51 -7.41 0.99 6.57
N GLY A 52 -8.44 0.59 5.82
CA GLY A 52 -9.31 1.53 5.14
C GLY A 52 -9.30 1.35 3.62
N VAL A 53 -9.95 2.26 2.93
CA VAL A 53 -10.08 2.26 1.47
C VAL A 53 -9.38 3.49 0.93
N PHE A 54 -8.45 3.27 -0.01
CA PHE A 54 -7.61 4.34 -0.54
C PHE A 54 -7.48 4.23 -2.05
N ASP A 55 -7.31 5.36 -2.71
CA ASP A 55 -6.89 5.40 -4.12
C ASP A 55 -5.36 5.38 -4.14
N VAL A 56 -4.78 4.34 -4.75
CA VAL A 56 -3.34 4.11 -4.73
C VAL A 56 -2.82 4.06 -6.16
N THR A 57 -1.64 4.61 -6.38
CA THR A 57 -0.99 4.58 -7.70
C THR A 57 -0.89 3.14 -8.21
N LYS A 58 -1.31 2.93 -9.44
CA LYS A 58 -1.27 1.61 -10.07
C LYS A 58 -0.32 1.59 -11.27
N GLU A 59 0.02 0.39 -11.69
CA GLU A 59 0.84 0.17 -12.89
C GLU A 59 0.14 0.76 -14.10
N PRO A 60 0.84 1.54 -14.93
CA PRO A 60 0.25 2.12 -16.14
C PRO A 60 -0.15 1.04 -17.15
N ALA A 61 -1.17 1.32 -17.93
CA ALA A 61 -1.70 0.42 -18.96
C ALA A 61 -2.21 -0.92 -18.41
N LEU A 62 -2.50 -1.00 -17.12
CA LEU A 62 -3.04 -2.21 -16.49
C LEU A 62 -4.48 -1.98 -16.07
N ALA A 63 -5.40 -2.74 -16.65
CA ALA A 63 -6.79 -2.74 -16.21
C ALA A 63 -6.94 -3.70 -15.03
N ILE A 64 -7.71 -3.28 -14.02
CA ILE A 64 -7.94 -4.07 -12.81
C ILE A 64 -9.45 -4.18 -12.63
N THR A 65 -9.95 -5.40 -12.39
CA THR A 65 -11.38 -5.62 -12.16
C THR A 65 -11.72 -5.44 -10.69
N ALA A 66 -12.96 -5.06 -10.40
CA ALA A 66 -13.45 -4.99 -9.03
C ALA A 66 -13.36 -6.37 -8.38
N GLY A 67 -12.90 -6.44 -7.16
CA GLY A 67 -12.70 -7.68 -6.43
C GLY A 67 -11.38 -8.38 -6.71
N ALA A 68 -10.54 -7.85 -7.58
CA ALA A 68 -9.24 -8.45 -7.88
C ALA A 68 -8.28 -8.27 -6.71
N ARG A 69 -7.45 -9.28 -6.48
CA ARG A 69 -6.34 -9.16 -5.54
C ARG A 69 -5.31 -8.22 -6.13
N VAL A 70 -4.80 -7.31 -5.33
CA VAL A 70 -3.78 -6.38 -5.78
C VAL A 70 -2.54 -6.52 -4.91
N PHE A 71 -1.38 -6.30 -5.52
CA PHE A 71 -0.08 -6.53 -4.93
C PHE A 71 0.74 -5.25 -5.01
N TRP A 72 1.70 -5.11 -4.13
CA TRP A 72 2.58 -3.94 -4.11
C TRP A 72 3.90 -4.26 -4.80
N ASP A 73 4.18 -3.52 -5.87
CA ASP A 73 5.48 -3.56 -6.55
C ASP A 73 6.40 -2.57 -5.84
N ASN A 74 7.24 -3.09 -4.95
CA ASN A 74 8.08 -2.23 -4.12
C ASN A 74 9.23 -1.59 -4.90
N THR A 75 9.56 -2.11 -6.06
CA THR A 75 10.60 -1.53 -6.92
C THR A 75 10.10 -0.26 -7.59
N ASN A 76 8.90 -0.30 -8.13
CA ASN A 76 8.28 0.83 -8.82
C ASN A 76 7.30 1.61 -7.94
N ARG A 77 7.04 1.13 -6.73
CA ARG A 77 6.17 1.78 -5.72
C ARG A 77 4.78 2.03 -6.27
N ARG A 78 4.15 0.96 -6.73
CA ARG A 78 2.82 1.03 -7.32
C ARG A 78 2.07 -0.29 -7.17
N ILE A 79 0.74 -0.22 -7.34
CA ILE A 79 -0.11 -1.40 -7.30
C ILE A 79 -0.02 -2.15 -8.63
N THR A 80 0.04 -3.47 -8.55
CA THR A 80 0.04 -4.35 -9.71
C THR A 80 -0.84 -5.57 -9.41
N THR A 81 -1.18 -6.35 -10.44
CA THR A 81 -1.85 -7.64 -10.26
C THR A 81 -0.88 -8.81 -10.37
N THR A 82 0.40 -8.54 -10.55
CA THR A 82 1.44 -9.57 -10.61
C THR A 82 1.78 -10.04 -9.20
N ALA A 83 1.58 -11.33 -8.94
CA ALA A 83 1.81 -11.90 -7.61
C ALA A 83 3.28 -12.20 -7.34
N THR A 84 4.03 -12.63 -8.35
CA THR A 84 5.42 -13.07 -8.21
C THR A 84 6.30 -11.96 -7.64
N SER A 85 7.02 -12.28 -6.57
CA SER A 85 7.94 -11.37 -5.87
C SER A 85 7.28 -10.14 -5.22
N ASN A 86 5.97 -10.12 -5.14
CA ASN A 86 5.21 -9.01 -4.55
C ASN A 86 4.34 -9.51 -3.40
N PHE A 87 3.96 -8.58 -2.50
CA PHE A 87 3.04 -8.89 -1.41
C PHE A 87 1.63 -8.46 -1.78
N GLN A 88 0.65 -9.30 -1.49
CA GLN A 88 -0.76 -8.91 -1.61
C GLN A 88 -1.06 -7.89 -0.52
N VAL A 89 -1.52 -6.70 -0.93
CA VAL A 89 -1.77 -5.62 0.02
C VAL A 89 -3.24 -5.28 0.16
N GLY A 90 -4.09 -5.80 -0.71
CA GLY A 90 -5.52 -5.54 -0.61
C GLY A 90 -6.31 -6.09 -1.76
N ILE A 91 -7.54 -5.63 -1.84
CA ILE A 91 -8.51 -6.01 -2.88
C ILE A 91 -9.02 -4.73 -3.54
N ALA A 92 -9.08 -4.72 -4.86
CA ALA A 92 -9.67 -3.59 -5.59
C ALA A 92 -11.16 -3.54 -5.32
N THR A 93 -11.66 -2.38 -4.87
CA THR A 93 -13.09 -2.22 -4.57
C THR A 93 -13.87 -1.74 -5.78
N GLN A 94 -13.19 -1.17 -6.77
CA GLN A 94 -13.77 -0.70 -8.02
C GLN A 94 -12.86 -1.08 -9.17
N ALA A 95 -13.44 -1.24 -10.34
CA ALA A 95 -12.65 -1.49 -11.54
C ALA A 95 -11.82 -0.24 -11.89
N ALA A 96 -10.60 -0.46 -12.35
CA ALA A 96 -9.74 0.60 -12.87
C ALA A 96 -9.44 0.30 -14.33
N LEU A 97 -9.55 1.32 -15.17
CA LEU A 97 -9.24 1.19 -16.59
C LEU A 97 -7.73 1.25 -16.80
N ALA A 98 -7.27 0.73 -17.93
CA ALA A 98 -5.85 0.76 -18.27
C ALA A 98 -5.28 2.19 -18.26
N ALA A 99 -6.08 3.18 -18.63
CA ALA A 99 -5.64 4.57 -18.68
C ALA A 99 -5.68 5.27 -17.32
N ASP A 100 -6.27 4.64 -16.31
CA ASP A 100 -6.33 5.24 -14.97
C ASP A 100 -4.96 5.22 -14.31
N THR A 101 -4.69 6.21 -13.47
CA THR A 101 -3.41 6.30 -12.73
C THR A 101 -3.49 5.72 -11.34
N THR A 102 -4.70 5.50 -10.82
CA THR A 102 -4.93 4.96 -9.49
C THR A 102 -6.00 3.87 -9.54
N VAL A 103 -6.02 3.06 -8.48
CA VAL A 103 -7.05 2.06 -8.25
C VAL A 103 -7.51 2.17 -6.80
N ARG A 104 -8.80 1.99 -6.56
CA ARG A 104 -9.35 2.03 -5.20
C ARG A 104 -9.22 0.68 -4.56
N VAL A 105 -8.54 0.65 -3.41
CA VAL A 105 -8.15 -0.59 -2.74
C VAL A 105 -8.60 -0.54 -1.28
N VAL A 106 -9.23 -1.63 -0.82
CA VAL A 106 -9.37 -1.87 0.63
C VAL A 106 -8.12 -2.59 1.09
N LEU A 107 -7.44 -2.03 2.08
CA LEU A 107 -6.16 -2.57 2.54
C LEU A 107 -6.34 -3.86 3.31
N GLN A 108 -5.41 -4.77 3.09
CA GLN A 108 -5.28 -6.00 3.84
C GLN A 108 -4.32 -5.74 5.00
N ARG A 109 -4.73 -6.12 6.19
CA ARG A 109 -4.02 -5.77 7.41
C ARG A 109 -2.65 -6.39 7.52
N ALA A 110 -2.51 -7.65 7.10
CA ALA A 110 -1.26 -8.38 7.13
C ALA A 110 -0.99 -8.90 5.73
N PRO A 111 -0.23 -8.16 4.91
CA PRO A 111 0.02 -8.59 3.54
C PRO A 111 0.66 -9.96 3.47
N ALA A 112 0.22 -10.76 2.52
CA ALA A 112 0.74 -12.09 2.29
C ALA A 112 1.65 -12.07 1.08
N SER A 113 2.61 -13.03 1.04
CA SER A 113 3.45 -13.22 -0.14
C SER A 113 2.57 -13.57 -1.34
N GLY A 114 2.84 -12.97 -2.48
CA GLY A 114 2.08 -13.22 -3.70
C GLY A 114 2.55 -14.41 -4.49
N ALA A 115 3.71 -14.92 -4.20
CA ALA A 115 4.29 -16.01 -4.99
C ALA A 115 4.08 -17.38 -4.37
#